data_5ccc6990956418ee881cf1e2a70b05de
#
_entry.id   5ccc6990956418ee881cf1e2a70b05de
#
_cell.length_a   1.000
_cell.length_b   1.000
_cell.length_c   1.000
_cell.angle_alpha   90.00
_cell.angle_beta   90.00
_cell.angle_gamma   90.00
#
_symmetry.space_group_name_H-M   'P 1'
#
loop_
_entity.id
_entity.type
_entity.pdbx_description
1 polymer ?
#
loop_
_entity_poly.entity_id
_entity_poly.type
_entity_poly.pdbx_seq_one_letter_code
_entity_poly.pdbx_strand_id
1 'polypeptide(L)'
;MPDYDLLPLLRERLLGTYSALLADTTATLTFTAGGIATWTVDVEHGRAAARRGAPARPTTTVRAALPVLTEVVRGERPGVQAFLDGLLTVRGNLALALQLDGLFDRSHAAGGDDARTYTRAVQAGGIETFYLEAGPVDAPPVVLVHGLSATNASMLPLIPALSKQYRVLAPDLPGHGGTEAKSAAHAARYLGDWLLAFLRETTDQPAVLIGNSLGGRAALEAALNSPADVRGLVLLCPAVAFRKLRQLVPFVRVLPDEVAALPVRVPRRMAMRGLRGLFADPTRLPDAWYEAAIDEFVRVVSMRPNRLAVFSALRHVYLDEPFGESGFWDRLPTLTPPALFLWGERDVLVPAGFARWVEDALPHGRSIVLPDCGHVPQFEHPERTAELTLEFLAGL
;
A
#
# COMPACT_ATOMS: atom_id res chain seq x y z
N MET A 1 -37.76 -21.66 -2.28
CA MET A 1 -36.42 -21.17 -2.66
C MET A 1 -35.74 -20.81 -1.36
N PRO A 2 -34.56 -21.33 -1.02
CA PRO A 2 -33.87 -20.94 0.20
C PRO A 2 -33.60 -19.45 0.16
N ASP A 3 -33.72 -18.77 1.28
CA ASP A 3 -33.58 -17.34 1.48
C ASP A 3 -32.19 -16.84 1.06
N TYR A 4 -32.05 -16.36 -0.16
CA TYR A 4 -30.85 -15.70 -0.69
C TYR A 4 -30.79 -14.24 -0.22
N ASP A 5 -31.09 -13.97 1.06
CA ASP A 5 -31.11 -12.61 1.60
C ASP A 5 -29.99 -12.42 2.63
N LEU A 6 -28.99 -11.62 2.25
CA LEU A 6 -27.88 -11.26 3.14
C LEU A 6 -28.30 -10.22 4.20
N LEU A 7 -29.46 -9.54 4.03
CA LEU A 7 -29.84 -8.42 4.89
C LEU A 7 -29.97 -8.79 6.38
N PRO A 8 -30.61 -9.91 6.76
CA PRO A 8 -30.69 -10.29 8.17
C PRO A 8 -29.30 -10.48 8.78
N LEU A 9 -28.40 -11.17 8.07
CA LEU A 9 -27.03 -11.39 8.52
C LEU A 9 -26.22 -10.10 8.62
N LEU A 10 -26.35 -9.20 7.64
CA LEU A 10 -25.71 -7.88 7.70
C LEU A 10 -26.17 -7.11 8.95
N ARG A 11 -27.47 -7.10 9.23
CA ARG A 11 -28.03 -6.40 10.42
C ARG A 11 -27.61 -7.01 11.74
N GLU A 12 -27.49 -8.33 11.79
CA GLU A 12 -27.03 -9.06 12.97
C GLU A 12 -25.55 -8.79 13.27
N ARG A 13 -24.71 -8.73 12.21
CA ARG A 13 -23.25 -8.68 12.35
C ARG A 13 -22.66 -7.29 12.32
N LEU A 14 -23.39 -6.27 11.84
CA LEU A 14 -22.91 -4.91 11.86
C LEU A 14 -22.68 -4.43 13.30
N LEU A 15 -21.46 -3.98 13.58
CA LEU A 15 -21.15 -3.31 14.83
C LEU A 15 -21.94 -1.99 14.90
N GLY A 16 -22.60 -1.72 16.00
CA GLY A 16 -23.40 -0.51 16.19
C GLY A 16 -22.58 0.78 16.27
N THR A 17 -21.29 0.66 16.57
CA THR A 17 -20.34 1.78 16.64
C THR A 17 -19.06 1.42 15.91
N TYR A 18 -18.58 2.34 15.05
CA TYR A 18 -17.35 2.17 14.29
C TYR A 18 -16.15 2.77 14.99
N SER A 19 -14.98 2.34 14.49
CA SER A 19 -13.71 2.95 14.85
C SER A 19 -13.74 4.46 14.57
N ALA A 20 -12.93 5.24 15.29
CA ALA A 20 -12.76 6.66 15.08
C ALA A 20 -12.48 7.04 13.60
N LEU A 21 -11.94 6.12 12.82
CA LEU A 21 -11.64 6.26 11.39
C LEU A 21 -12.85 6.56 10.51
N LEU A 22 -14.05 6.13 10.92
CA LEU A 22 -15.29 6.36 10.18
C LEU A 22 -16.19 7.41 10.86
N ALA A 23 -15.74 8.01 11.96
CA ALA A 23 -16.54 8.96 12.73
C ALA A 23 -17.06 10.13 11.89
N ASP A 24 -16.22 10.65 10.98
CA ASP A 24 -16.56 11.79 10.11
C ASP A 24 -16.87 11.35 8.66
N THR A 25 -17.01 10.04 8.42
CA THR A 25 -17.22 9.50 7.08
C THR A 25 -18.69 9.30 6.77
N THR A 26 -19.13 9.82 5.63
CA THR A 26 -20.39 9.44 5.00
C THR A 26 -20.08 8.63 3.74
N ALA A 27 -20.44 7.35 3.76
CA ALA A 27 -20.10 6.42 2.68
C ALA A 27 -21.15 5.33 2.50
N THR A 28 -21.18 4.73 1.32
CA THR A 28 -22.06 3.60 1.00
C THR A 28 -21.25 2.43 0.46
N LEU A 29 -21.34 1.28 1.14
CA LEU A 29 -20.80 0.01 0.66
C LEU A 29 -21.93 -0.83 0.09
N THR A 30 -21.83 -1.18 -1.17
CA THR A 30 -22.81 -1.99 -1.86
C THR A 30 -22.29 -3.39 -2.09
N PHE A 31 -23.01 -4.39 -1.63
CA PHE A 31 -22.71 -5.81 -1.83
C PHE A 31 -23.60 -6.37 -2.94
N THR A 32 -23.01 -6.98 -3.95
CA THR A 32 -23.74 -7.53 -5.09
C THR A 32 -23.35 -9.00 -5.27
N ALA A 33 -24.36 -9.87 -5.20
CA ALA A 33 -24.23 -11.29 -5.45
C ALA A 33 -24.65 -11.63 -6.89
N GLY A 34 -23.69 -11.79 -7.80
CA GLY A 34 -23.89 -12.39 -9.12
C GLY A 34 -25.07 -11.88 -9.96
N GLY A 35 -25.53 -10.62 -9.78
CA GLY A 35 -26.72 -10.09 -10.43
C GLY A 35 -28.06 -10.55 -9.81
N ILE A 36 -28.04 -11.34 -8.75
CA ILE A 36 -29.22 -11.90 -8.09
C ILE A 36 -29.83 -10.91 -7.12
N ALA A 37 -29.01 -10.27 -6.29
CA ALA A 37 -29.44 -9.33 -5.28
C ALA A 37 -28.33 -8.31 -4.94
N THR A 38 -28.76 -7.19 -4.37
CA THR A 38 -27.88 -6.12 -3.92
C THR A 38 -28.32 -5.61 -2.57
N TRP A 39 -27.35 -5.37 -1.70
CA TRP A 39 -27.53 -4.80 -0.37
C TRP A 39 -26.58 -3.64 -0.18
N THR A 40 -26.96 -2.68 0.62
CA THR A 40 -26.12 -1.50 0.93
C THR A 40 -25.95 -1.37 2.43
N VAL A 41 -24.75 -1.10 2.85
CA VAL A 41 -24.41 -0.61 4.19
C VAL A 41 -24.15 0.89 4.04
N ASP A 42 -25.00 1.71 4.59
CA ASP A 42 -24.81 3.14 4.71
C ASP A 42 -24.02 3.41 5.99
N VAL A 43 -22.93 4.15 5.89
CA VAL A 43 -22.09 4.59 7.01
C VAL A 43 -22.23 6.10 7.13
N GLU A 44 -22.66 6.58 8.30
CA GLU A 44 -22.82 8.01 8.60
C GLU A 44 -22.35 8.29 10.03
N HIS A 45 -21.34 9.18 10.16
CA HIS A 45 -20.85 9.66 11.46
C HIS A 45 -20.63 8.53 12.50
N GLY A 46 -19.92 7.49 12.10
CA GLY A 46 -19.59 6.35 12.96
C GLY A 46 -20.72 5.37 13.21
N ARG A 47 -21.85 5.49 12.51
CA ARG A 47 -22.98 4.52 12.56
C ARG A 47 -23.16 3.85 11.20
N ALA A 48 -23.61 2.61 11.21
CA ALA A 48 -23.98 1.92 9.97
C ALA A 48 -25.36 1.25 10.06
N ALA A 49 -25.99 1.23 8.89
CA ALA A 49 -27.26 0.58 8.70
C ALA A 49 -27.29 -0.20 7.38
N ALA A 50 -27.85 -1.42 7.41
CA ALA A 50 -28.00 -2.24 6.22
C ALA A 50 -29.42 -2.15 5.67
N ARG A 51 -29.51 -2.06 4.33
CA ARG A 51 -30.77 -2.05 3.57
C ARG A 51 -30.64 -2.81 2.25
N ARG A 52 -31.74 -3.14 1.62
CA ARG A 52 -31.78 -3.71 0.26
C ARG A 52 -31.60 -2.62 -0.79
N GLY A 53 -31.07 -3.03 -1.96
CA GLY A 53 -30.88 -2.18 -3.12
C GLY A 53 -29.56 -1.43 -3.11
N ALA A 54 -29.26 -0.78 -4.24
CA ALA A 54 -28.07 0.06 -4.42
C ALA A 54 -28.48 1.53 -4.56
N PRO A 55 -27.67 2.49 -4.04
CA PRO A 55 -27.81 3.88 -4.38
C PRO A 55 -27.38 4.14 -5.83
N ALA A 56 -27.80 5.25 -6.41
CA ALA A 56 -27.42 5.62 -7.78
C ALA A 56 -25.90 5.76 -7.98
N ARG A 57 -25.17 6.13 -6.92
CA ARG A 57 -23.72 6.30 -6.92
C ARG A 57 -23.14 5.78 -5.59
N PRO A 58 -22.85 4.49 -5.49
CA PRO A 58 -22.21 3.94 -4.30
C PRO A 58 -20.77 4.44 -4.18
N THR A 59 -20.29 4.65 -2.96
CA THR A 59 -18.88 4.98 -2.69
C THR A 59 -17.98 3.80 -3.05
N THR A 60 -18.44 2.60 -2.67
CA THR A 60 -17.72 1.33 -2.95
C THR A 60 -18.72 0.25 -3.31
N THR A 61 -18.37 -0.57 -4.28
CA THR A 61 -19.13 -1.78 -4.64
C THR A 61 -18.24 -3.00 -4.47
N VAL A 62 -18.71 -3.94 -3.67
CA VAL A 62 -18.11 -5.25 -3.45
C VAL A 62 -18.96 -6.29 -4.17
N ARG A 63 -18.34 -7.10 -5.04
CA ARG A 63 -19.03 -8.14 -5.80
C ARG A 63 -18.37 -9.48 -5.56
N ALA A 64 -19.18 -10.47 -5.21
CA ALA A 64 -18.76 -11.87 -5.09
C ALA A 64 -19.98 -12.79 -5.26
N ALA A 65 -19.73 -14.11 -5.26
CA ALA A 65 -20.79 -15.09 -5.10
C ALA A 65 -21.40 -14.96 -3.69
N LEU A 66 -22.71 -15.25 -3.54
CA LEU A 66 -23.41 -15.14 -2.26
C LEU A 66 -22.75 -15.93 -1.11
N PRO A 67 -22.29 -17.18 -1.32
CA PRO A 67 -21.57 -17.91 -0.27
C PRO A 67 -20.34 -17.16 0.23
N VAL A 68 -19.52 -16.59 -0.67
CA VAL A 68 -18.33 -15.83 -0.32
C VAL A 68 -18.67 -14.58 0.49
N LEU A 69 -19.70 -13.81 0.08
CA LEU A 69 -20.18 -12.66 0.85
C LEU A 69 -20.66 -13.09 2.25
N THR A 70 -21.34 -14.23 2.34
CA THR A 70 -21.81 -14.79 3.61
C THR A 70 -20.66 -15.16 4.54
N GLU A 71 -19.63 -15.85 4.01
CA GLU A 71 -18.41 -16.20 4.75
C GLU A 71 -17.68 -14.94 5.26
N VAL A 72 -17.55 -13.91 4.40
CA VAL A 72 -16.90 -12.64 4.78
C VAL A 72 -17.69 -11.93 5.89
N VAL A 73 -19.01 -11.81 5.76
CA VAL A 73 -19.84 -11.14 6.77
C VAL A 73 -19.87 -11.93 8.09
N ARG A 74 -19.84 -13.27 8.04
CA ARG A 74 -19.72 -14.11 9.24
C ARG A 74 -18.34 -14.09 9.86
N GLY A 75 -17.34 -13.57 9.16
CA GLY A 75 -15.95 -13.61 9.58
C GLY A 75 -15.27 -14.98 9.43
N GLU A 76 -15.88 -15.90 8.68
CA GLU A 76 -15.32 -17.21 8.36
C GLU A 76 -14.17 -17.10 7.34
N ARG A 77 -14.20 -16.04 6.50
CA ARG A 77 -13.16 -15.70 5.51
C ARG A 77 -12.77 -14.24 5.65
N PRO A 78 -11.46 -13.91 5.76
CA PRO A 78 -11.00 -12.51 5.68
C PRO A 78 -11.34 -11.89 4.33
N GLY A 79 -11.88 -10.65 4.33
CA GLY A 79 -12.26 -9.96 3.10
C GLY A 79 -11.06 -9.68 2.19
N VAL A 80 -9.91 -9.34 2.77
CA VAL A 80 -8.65 -9.15 2.05
C VAL A 80 -8.21 -10.44 1.35
N GLN A 81 -8.29 -11.60 2.04
CA GLN A 81 -7.94 -12.88 1.43
C GLN A 81 -8.89 -13.23 0.27
N ALA A 82 -10.19 -13.01 0.43
CA ALA A 82 -11.16 -13.24 -0.65
C ALA A 82 -10.86 -12.35 -1.89
N PHE A 83 -10.39 -11.13 -1.66
CA PHE A 83 -9.95 -10.23 -2.73
C PHE A 83 -8.66 -10.73 -3.40
N LEU A 84 -7.67 -11.16 -2.64
CA LEU A 84 -6.40 -11.72 -3.15
C LEU A 84 -6.64 -13.00 -3.98
N ASP A 85 -7.55 -13.84 -3.54
CA ASP A 85 -7.94 -15.08 -4.24
C ASP A 85 -8.80 -14.81 -5.50
N GLY A 86 -9.17 -13.56 -5.79
CA GLY A 86 -10.04 -13.21 -6.91
C GLY A 86 -11.51 -13.61 -6.72
N LEU A 87 -11.89 -14.08 -5.53
CA LEU A 87 -13.27 -14.47 -5.19
C LEU A 87 -14.17 -13.26 -4.94
N LEU A 88 -13.57 -12.12 -4.64
CA LEU A 88 -14.22 -10.85 -4.38
C LEU A 88 -13.60 -9.76 -5.25
N THR A 89 -14.43 -8.91 -5.84
CA THR A 89 -13.97 -7.75 -6.62
C THR A 89 -14.48 -6.46 -6.01
N VAL A 90 -13.66 -5.41 -6.11
CA VAL A 90 -13.96 -4.08 -5.57
C VAL A 90 -13.97 -3.05 -6.68
N ARG A 91 -14.92 -2.11 -6.64
CA ARG A 91 -14.98 -0.92 -7.49
C ARG A 91 -15.22 0.31 -6.61
N GLY A 92 -14.59 1.41 -6.95
CA GLY A 92 -14.69 2.67 -6.22
C GLY A 92 -13.58 2.83 -5.16
N ASN A 93 -13.93 3.21 -3.94
CA ASN A 93 -12.97 3.47 -2.86
C ASN A 93 -12.44 2.15 -2.26
N LEU A 94 -11.22 1.76 -2.65
CA LEU A 94 -10.57 0.55 -2.16
C LEU A 94 -10.21 0.66 -0.67
N ALA A 95 -9.80 1.84 -0.20
CA ALA A 95 -9.48 2.06 1.21
C ALA A 95 -10.70 1.81 2.12
N LEU A 96 -11.92 2.14 1.66
CA LEU A 96 -13.15 1.79 2.37
C LEU A 96 -13.43 0.29 2.34
N ALA A 97 -13.16 -0.40 1.22
CA ALA A 97 -13.31 -1.84 1.13
C ALA A 97 -12.37 -2.59 2.07
N LEU A 98 -11.16 -2.11 2.29
CA LEU A 98 -10.19 -2.71 3.22
C LEU A 98 -10.62 -2.62 4.68
N GLN A 99 -11.58 -1.75 5.00
CA GLN A 99 -12.16 -1.65 6.33
C GLN A 99 -13.30 -2.66 6.59
N LEU A 100 -13.69 -3.45 5.58
CA LEU A 100 -14.79 -4.43 5.70
C LEU A 100 -14.62 -5.37 6.91
N ASP A 101 -13.39 -5.82 7.15
CA ASP A 101 -13.12 -6.73 8.26
C ASP A 101 -13.36 -6.09 9.64
N GLY A 102 -13.30 -4.77 9.75
CA GLY A 102 -13.63 -4.00 10.94
C GLY A 102 -15.10 -3.60 11.09
N LEU A 103 -15.95 -3.85 10.07
CA LEU A 103 -17.36 -3.47 10.10
C LEU A 103 -18.26 -4.50 10.81
N PHE A 104 -17.82 -5.75 10.95
CA PHE A 104 -18.65 -6.83 11.42
C PHE A 104 -18.19 -7.39 12.78
N ASP A 105 -19.16 -7.75 13.64
CA ASP A 105 -18.88 -8.47 14.88
C ASP A 105 -18.30 -9.86 14.58
N ARG A 106 -17.17 -10.16 15.21
CA ARG A 106 -16.38 -11.36 15.01
C ARG A 106 -16.17 -12.19 16.26
N SER A 107 -16.93 -11.90 17.31
CA SER A 107 -16.88 -12.63 18.58
C SER A 107 -17.05 -14.16 18.44
N HIS A 108 -17.56 -14.61 17.30
CA HIS A 108 -17.83 -16.02 17.00
C HIS A 108 -17.02 -16.55 15.79
N ALA A 109 -16.04 -15.80 15.28
CA ALA A 109 -15.27 -16.24 14.13
C ALA A 109 -14.36 -17.42 14.50
N ALA A 110 -14.52 -18.52 13.78
CA ALA A 110 -13.61 -19.65 13.85
C ALA A 110 -12.26 -19.26 13.19
N GLY A 111 -11.19 -19.30 13.94
CA GLY A 111 -9.84 -18.97 13.49
C GLY A 111 -9.28 -17.75 14.23
N GLY A 112 -8.00 -17.81 14.59
CA GLY A 112 -7.31 -16.72 15.30
C GLY A 112 -7.37 -15.40 14.54
N ASP A 113 -7.19 -14.31 15.26
CA ASP A 113 -7.21 -12.93 14.77
C ASP A 113 -6.02 -12.64 13.80
N ASP A 114 -5.05 -13.54 13.75
CA ASP A 114 -3.73 -13.37 13.13
C ASP A 114 -3.75 -13.21 11.60
N ALA A 115 -4.83 -13.62 10.93
CA ALA A 115 -4.93 -13.55 9.45
C ALA A 115 -5.70 -12.30 8.95
N ARG A 116 -6.17 -11.44 9.86
CA ARG A 116 -7.02 -10.31 9.50
C ARG A 116 -6.24 -9.02 9.41
N THR A 117 -6.73 -8.15 8.55
CA THR A 117 -6.14 -6.84 8.32
C THR A 117 -7.10 -5.76 8.82
N TYR A 118 -6.62 -4.94 9.73
CA TYR A 118 -7.38 -3.82 10.31
C TYR A 118 -6.81 -2.50 9.85
N THR A 119 -7.67 -1.54 9.56
CA THR A 119 -7.26 -0.17 9.31
C THR A 119 -7.13 0.59 10.64
N ARG A 120 -6.03 1.32 10.80
CA ARG A 120 -5.70 2.16 11.95
C ARG A 120 -5.32 3.56 11.50
N ALA A 121 -5.27 4.49 12.45
CA ALA A 121 -4.69 5.81 12.25
C ALA A 121 -3.82 6.19 13.43
N VAL A 122 -2.77 6.99 13.16
CA VAL A 122 -1.85 7.53 14.16
C VAL A 122 -1.34 8.90 13.71
N GLN A 123 -0.94 9.74 14.66
CA GLN A 123 -0.25 11.00 14.36
C GLN A 123 1.25 10.76 14.25
N ALA A 124 1.78 10.69 13.02
CA ALA A 124 3.20 10.49 12.74
C ALA A 124 3.85 11.79 12.26
N GLY A 125 4.73 12.38 13.05
CA GLY A 125 5.35 13.67 12.70
C GLY A 125 4.36 14.80 12.45
N GLY A 126 3.22 14.76 13.14
CA GLY A 126 2.12 15.73 13.01
C GLY A 126 1.29 15.51 11.72
N ILE A 127 1.35 14.34 11.11
CA ILE A 127 0.56 13.93 9.95
C ILE A 127 -0.37 12.80 10.39
N GLU A 128 -1.68 12.97 10.17
CA GLU A 128 -2.62 11.86 10.34
C GLU A 128 -2.33 10.78 9.31
N THR A 129 -1.82 9.65 9.79
CA THR A 129 -1.32 8.56 8.98
C THR A 129 -2.22 7.35 9.13
N PHE A 130 -2.82 6.92 8.02
CA PHE A 130 -3.60 5.70 7.94
C PHE A 130 -2.70 4.51 7.60
N TYR A 131 -2.93 3.37 8.25
CA TYR A 131 -2.17 2.15 8.01
C TYR A 131 -3.02 0.90 8.19
N LEU A 132 -2.62 -0.17 7.51
CA LEU A 132 -3.15 -1.50 7.76
C LEU A 132 -2.29 -2.18 8.82
N GLU A 133 -2.94 -2.93 9.72
CA GLU A 133 -2.29 -3.74 10.75
C GLU A 133 -2.79 -5.18 10.65
N ALA A 134 -1.86 -6.14 10.71
CA ALA A 134 -2.15 -7.57 10.69
C ALA A 134 -1.11 -8.34 11.52
N GLY A 135 -1.48 -9.54 11.96
CA GLY A 135 -0.61 -10.41 12.76
C GLY A 135 -0.64 -10.13 14.26
N PRO A 136 0.10 -10.92 15.05
CA PRO A 136 0.12 -10.80 16.51
C PRO A 136 0.73 -9.46 16.96
N VAL A 137 0.06 -8.77 17.87
CA VAL A 137 0.45 -7.42 18.33
C VAL A 137 1.83 -7.42 19.00
N ASP A 138 2.17 -8.48 19.72
CA ASP A 138 3.45 -8.62 20.44
C ASP A 138 4.58 -9.20 19.58
N ALA A 139 4.31 -9.53 18.31
CA ALA A 139 5.33 -10.06 17.40
C ALA A 139 6.27 -8.96 16.90
N PRO A 140 7.49 -9.30 16.44
CA PRO A 140 8.43 -8.33 15.90
C PRO A 140 7.81 -7.50 14.75
N PRO A 141 7.99 -6.17 14.72
CA PRO A 141 7.35 -5.31 13.74
C PRO A 141 8.04 -5.38 12.37
N VAL A 142 7.18 -5.47 11.34
CA VAL A 142 7.56 -5.35 9.92
C VAL A 142 6.70 -4.27 9.29
N VAL A 143 7.31 -3.27 8.67
CA VAL A 143 6.59 -2.14 8.05
C VAL A 143 6.69 -2.22 6.54
N LEU A 144 5.53 -2.28 5.86
CA LEU A 144 5.40 -2.39 4.41
C LEU A 144 5.12 -1.03 3.79
N VAL A 145 6.03 -0.49 2.99
CA VAL A 145 5.95 0.88 2.44
C VAL A 145 5.74 0.83 0.93
N HIS A 146 4.62 1.36 0.47
CA HIS A 146 4.21 1.34 -0.95
C HIS A 146 4.97 2.35 -1.83
N GLY A 147 4.87 2.20 -3.15
CA GLY A 147 5.47 3.07 -4.15
C GLY A 147 4.68 4.35 -4.46
N LEU A 148 5.25 5.19 -5.32
CA LEU A 148 4.63 6.42 -5.82
C LEU A 148 3.27 6.13 -6.47
N SER A 149 2.28 6.95 -6.18
CA SER A 149 0.90 6.86 -6.73
C SER A 149 0.15 5.57 -6.41
N ALA A 150 0.71 4.71 -5.54
CA ALA A 150 0.04 3.56 -4.96
C ALA A 150 -0.58 3.89 -3.60
N THR A 151 -1.08 2.88 -2.92
CA THR A 151 -1.54 2.92 -1.53
C THR A 151 -1.05 1.66 -0.81
N ASN A 152 -1.30 1.56 0.49
CA ASN A 152 -1.00 0.38 1.29
C ASN A 152 -1.58 -0.91 0.69
N ALA A 153 -2.67 -0.82 -0.09
CA ALA A 153 -3.25 -1.94 -0.82
C ALA A 153 -2.25 -2.62 -1.79
N SER A 154 -1.23 -1.89 -2.26
CA SER A 154 -0.20 -2.47 -3.12
C SER A 154 0.76 -3.42 -2.39
N MET A 155 0.70 -3.48 -1.07
CA MET A 155 1.51 -4.37 -0.23
C MET A 155 0.72 -5.58 0.29
N LEU A 156 -0.59 -5.65 0.00
CA LEU A 156 -1.48 -6.75 0.44
C LEU A 156 -0.96 -8.16 0.12
N PRO A 157 -0.34 -8.43 -1.05
CA PRO A 157 0.11 -9.78 -1.36
C PRO A 157 1.13 -10.37 -0.38
N LEU A 158 1.87 -9.53 0.36
CA LEU A 158 2.85 -9.98 1.35
C LEU A 158 2.26 -10.20 2.74
N ILE A 159 1.14 -9.55 3.06
CA ILE A 159 0.56 -9.56 4.41
C ILE A 159 0.23 -10.98 4.90
N PRO A 160 -0.46 -11.85 4.13
CA PRO A 160 -0.84 -13.18 4.64
C PRO A 160 0.33 -14.10 5.00
N ALA A 161 1.46 -13.93 4.32
CA ALA A 161 2.65 -14.72 4.63
C ALA A 161 3.38 -14.20 5.88
N LEU A 162 3.53 -12.88 5.98
CA LEU A 162 4.29 -12.22 7.05
C LEU A 162 3.52 -12.17 8.37
N SER A 163 2.20 -11.94 8.34
CA SER A 163 1.36 -11.80 9.54
C SER A 163 1.25 -13.06 10.40
N LYS A 164 1.70 -14.21 9.88
CA LYS A 164 1.76 -15.45 10.67
C LYS A 164 2.78 -15.40 11.81
N GLN A 165 3.81 -14.58 11.68
CA GLN A 165 4.96 -14.54 12.60
C GLN A 165 5.36 -13.12 13.01
N TYR A 166 4.90 -12.10 12.30
CA TYR A 166 5.28 -10.70 12.46
C TYR A 166 4.05 -9.83 12.65
N ARG A 167 4.22 -8.75 13.42
CA ARG A 167 3.28 -7.65 13.44
C ARG A 167 3.50 -6.80 12.20
N VAL A 168 2.61 -6.89 11.23
CA VAL A 168 2.72 -6.21 9.94
C VAL A 168 1.97 -4.89 9.98
N LEU A 169 2.67 -3.81 9.66
CA LEU A 169 2.13 -2.46 9.57
C LEU A 169 2.33 -1.94 8.14
N ALA A 170 1.29 -1.51 7.46
CA ALA A 170 1.40 -0.98 6.10
C ALA A 170 0.79 0.43 6.03
N PRO A 171 1.58 1.50 6.28
CA PRO A 171 1.09 2.86 6.19
C PRO A 171 0.91 3.33 4.74
N ASP A 172 -0.04 4.25 4.54
CA ASP A 172 -0.08 5.10 3.35
C ASP A 172 0.95 6.23 3.50
N LEU A 173 1.77 6.45 2.47
CA LEU A 173 2.72 7.58 2.42
C LEU A 173 1.97 8.93 2.51
N PRO A 174 2.58 9.99 3.05
CA PRO A 174 1.99 11.33 3.08
C PRO A 174 1.42 11.75 1.72
N GLY A 175 0.14 12.14 1.71
CA GLY A 175 -0.59 12.50 0.51
C GLY A 175 -1.00 11.34 -0.40
N HIS A 176 -0.94 10.11 0.10
CA HIS A 176 -1.44 8.92 -0.60
C HIS A 176 -2.52 8.23 0.23
N GLY A 177 -3.36 7.46 -0.44
CA GLY A 177 -4.42 6.67 0.21
C GLY A 177 -5.31 7.50 1.14
N GLY A 178 -5.30 7.18 2.42
CA GLY A 178 -6.01 7.88 3.48
C GLY A 178 -5.16 8.89 4.25
N THR A 179 -3.84 8.86 4.09
CA THR A 179 -2.91 9.70 4.85
C THR A 179 -2.94 11.16 4.40
N GLU A 180 -2.95 12.06 5.38
CA GLU A 180 -3.00 13.51 5.15
C GLU A 180 -1.88 13.99 4.23
N ALA A 181 -2.22 14.89 3.31
CA ALA A 181 -1.27 15.58 2.44
C ALA A 181 -0.90 16.94 3.04
N LYS A 182 0.28 17.07 3.63
CA LYS A 182 0.80 18.39 4.02
C LYS A 182 1.53 19.06 2.88
N SER A 183 1.51 20.41 2.90
CA SER A 183 2.32 21.22 2.00
C SER A 183 3.80 21.09 2.40
N ALA A 184 4.51 20.17 1.78
CA ALA A 184 5.93 19.94 1.98
C ALA A 184 6.57 19.42 0.68
N ALA A 185 7.89 19.58 0.56
CA ALA A 185 8.64 18.89 -0.45
C ALA A 185 8.69 17.39 -0.14
N HIS A 186 7.97 16.56 -0.90
CA HIS A 186 7.91 15.10 -0.71
C HIS A 186 9.20 14.43 -1.24
N ALA A 187 10.35 14.96 -0.82
CA ALA A 187 11.65 14.38 -1.10
C ALA A 187 11.86 13.07 -0.30
N ALA A 188 12.79 12.24 -0.76
CA ALA A 188 13.08 10.96 -0.12
C ALA A 188 13.42 11.11 1.38
N ARG A 189 14.20 12.12 1.76
CA ARG A 189 14.52 12.41 3.16
C ARG A 189 13.29 12.75 4.00
N TYR A 190 12.40 13.59 3.50
CA TYR A 190 11.14 13.92 4.19
C TYR A 190 10.30 12.67 4.44
N LEU A 191 10.22 11.78 3.44
CA LEU A 191 9.50 10.52 3.59
C LEU A 191 10.19 9.57 4.57
N GLY A 192 11.54 9.57 4.61
CA GLY A 192 12.31 8.83 5.61
C GLY A 192 12.09 9.34 7.03
N ASP A 193 12.11 10.66 7.23
CA ASP A 193 11.87 11.29 8.55
C ASP A 193 10.42 11.05 9.04
N TRP A 194 9.45 11.13 8.13
CA TRP A 194 8.07 10.75 8.44
C TRP A 194 7.97 9.27 8.83
N LEU A 195 8.64 8.37 8.10
CA LEU A 195 8.64 6.94 8.40
C LEU A 195 9.23 6.65 9.78
N LEU A 196 10.32 7.33 10.15
CA LEU A 196 10.88 7.25 11.51
C LEU A 196 9.89 7.75 12.57
N ALA A 197 9.16 8.84 12.29
CA ALA A 197 8.12 9.31 13.20
C ALA A 197 6.97 8.28 13.32
N PHE A 198 6.59 7.63 12.21
CA PHE A 198 5.61 6.53 12.22
C PHE A 198 6.08 5.35 13.08
N LEU A 199 7.35 4.94 12.97
CA LEU A 199 7.92 3.87 13.80
C LEU A 199 7.82 4.20 15.29
N ARG A 200 8.20 5.41 15.69
CA ARG A 200 8.18 5.85 17.10
C ARG A 200 6.79 5.84 17.72
N GLU A 201 5.76 6.06 16.94
CA GLU A 201 4.37 6.06 17.38
C GLU A 201 3.71 4.68 17.37
N THR A 202 4.27 3.73 16.60
CA THR A 202 3.61 2.44 16.38
C THR A 202 4.41 1.25 16.87
N THR A 203 5.70 1.40 17.12
CA THR A 203 6.58 0.31 17.57
C THR A 203 7.42 0.73 18.77
N ASP A 204 7.73 -0.23 19.65
CA ASP A 204 8.60 -0.06 20.83
C ASP A 204 9.99 -0.68 20.63
N GLN A 205 10.24 -1.25 19.46
CA GLN A 205 11.49 -1.91 19.09
C GLN A 205 11.84 -1.63 17.63
N PRO A 206 13.13 -1.80 17.22
CA PRO A 206 13.54 -1.61 15.84
C PRO A 206 12.75 -2.49 14.87
N ALA A 207 12.25 -1.90 13.79
CA ALA A 207 11.42 -2.59 12.79
C ALA A 207 12.22 -3.01 11.56
N VAL A 208 11.77 -4.07 10.87
CA VAL A 208 12.20 -4.32 9.50
C VAL A 208 11.33 -3.52 8.54
N LEU A 209 11.96 -2.80 7.62
CA LEU A 209 11.26 -2.01 6.60
C LEU A 209 11.29 -2.74 5.26
N ILE A 210 10.12 -2.98 4.69
CA ILE A 210 9.96 -3.59 3.36
C ILE A 210 9.34 -2.56 2.44
N GLY A 211 10.07 -2.05 1.45
CA GLY A 211 9.60 -0.96 0.63
C GLY A 211 9.68 -1.22 -0.87
N ASN A 212 8.60 -0.89 -1.58
CA ASN A 212 8.60 -0.92 -3.04
C ASN A 212 8.87 0.47 -3.63
N SER A 213 9.76 0.56 -4.61
CA SER A 213 10.02 1.79 -5.38
C SER A 213 10.32 3.00 -4.47
N LEU A 214 9.47 4.04 -4.49
CA LEU A 214 9.58 5.21 -3.60
C LEU A 214 9.55 4.83 -2.12
N GLY A 215 8.73 3.84 -1.73
CA GLY A 215 8.70 3.31 -0.36
C GLY A 215 10.02 2.66 0.04
N GLY A 216 10.68 1.95 -0.90
CA GLY A 216 12.03 1.43 -0.70
C GLY A 216 13.06 2.54 -0.51
N ARG A 217 12.90 3.65 -1.24
CA ARG A 217 13.76 4.82 -1.05
C ARG A 217 13.51 5.50 0.30
N ALA A 218 12.27 5.64 0.74
CA ALA A 218 11.95 6.17 2.05
C ALA A 218 12.53 5.29 3.18
N ALA A 219 12.46 3.97 3.03
CA ALA A 219 13.05 3.01 3.97
C ALA A 219 14.59 3.15 4.04
N LEU A 220 15.26 3.32 2.90
CA LEU A 220 16.70 3.59 2.85
C LEU A 220 17.06 4.89 3.58
N GLU A 221 16.31 5.98 3.35
CA GLU A 221 16.55 7.25 4.04
C GLU A 221 16.32 7.14 5.54
N ALA A 222 15.28 6.44 5.98
CA ALA A 222 15.04 6.18 7.40
C ALA A 222 16.23 5.43 8.04
N ALA A 223 16.72 4.38 7.39
CA ALA A 223 17.84 3.59 7.88
C ALA A 223 19.18 4.36 7.87
N LEU A 224 19.40 5.22 6.87
CA LEU A 224 20.58 6.09 6.81
C LEU A 224 20.56 7.20 7.89
N ASN A 225 19.36 7.69 8.24
CA ASN A 225 19.20 8.76 9.23
C ASN A 225 19.16 8.23 10.68
N SER A 226 18.58 7.04 10.90
CA SER A 226 18.46 6.43 12.24
C SER A 226 18.60 4.90 12.14
N PRO A 227 19.82 4.39 11.96
CA PRO A 227 20.05 2.95 11.81
C PRO A 227 19.64 2.14 13.05
N ALA A 228 19.60 2.76 14.24
CA ALA A 228 19.18 2.10 15.47
C ALA A 228 17.68 1.77 15.51
N ASP A 229 16.84 2.50 14.76
CA ASP A 229 15.39 2.28 14.68
C ASP A 229 15.04 1.22 13.61
N VAL A 230 16.02 0.78 12.79
CA VAL A 230 15.81 -0.13 11.65
C VAL A 230 16.61 -1.40 11.82
N ARG A 231 15.92 -2.52 12.04
CA ARG A 231 16.54 -3.84 12.21
C ARG A 231 17.09 -4.42 10.91
N GLY A 232 16.46 -4.12 9.79
CA GLY A 232 16.86 -4.57 8.46
C GLY A 232 15.96 -4.01 7.36
N LEU A 233 16.36 -4.20 6.11
CA LEU A 233 15.69 -3.67 4.92
C LEU A 233 15.42 -4.78 3.90
N VAL A 234 14.20 -4.83 3.35
CA VAL A 234 13.87 -5.56 2.12
C VAL A 234 13.35 -4.58 1.08
N LEU A 235 14.05 -4.44 -0.02
CA LEU A 235 13.89 -3.35 -0.98
C LEU A 235 13.45 -3.93 -2.33
N LEU A 236 12.18 -3.70 -2.67
CA LEU A 236 11.52 -4.22 -3.86
C LEU A 236 11.62 -3.17 -4.97
N CYS A 237 12.50 -3.36 -5.94
CA CYS A 237 12.75 -2.40 -7.03
C CYS A 237 12.87 -0.95 -6.51
N PRO A 238 13.74 -0.66 -5.52
CA PRO A 238 13.75 0.62 -4.84
C PRO A 238 14.13 1.75 -5.78
N ALA A 239 13.49 2.91 -5.64
CA ALA A 239 13.91 4.11 -6.34
C ALA A 239 15.29 4.55 -5.86
N VAL A 240 16.24 4.63 -6.77
CA VAL A 240 17.60 5.09 -6.53
C VAL A 240 17.88 6.35 -7.31
N ALA A 241 18.83 7.17 -6.87
CA ALA A 241 19.17 8.40 -7.57
C ALA A 241 19.74 8.12 -8.98
N PHE A 242 19.11 8.73 -9.98
CA PHE A 242 19.54 8.58 -11.37
C PHE A 242 20.92 9.20 -11.61
N ARG A 243 21.87 8.40 -12.10
CA ARG A 243 23.23 8.83 -12.46
C ARG A 243 23.30 9.48 -13.84
N LYS A 244 22.32 9.20 -14.71
CA LYS A 244 22.21 9.66 -16.09
C LYS A 244 20.85 10.33 -16.32
N LEU A 245 20.62 10.88 -17.51
CA LEU A 245 19.37 11.53 -17.92
C LEU A 245 18.97 12.73 -17.05
N ARG A 246 19.98 13.51 -16.61
CA ARG A 246 19.79 14.67 -15.74
C ARG A 246 19.68 16.00 -16.49
N GLN A 247 19.57 15.96 -17.81
CA GLN A 247 19.56 17.16 -18.67
C GLN A 247 18.41 18.12 -18.36
N LEU A 248 17.29 17.58 -17.87
CA LEU A 248 16.10 18.37 -17.54
C LEU A 248 16.09 18.89 -16.09
N VAL A 249 17.10 18.58 -15.27
CA VAL A 249 17.14 19.02 -13.86
C VAL A 249 17.00 20.53 -13.71
N PRO A 250 17.72 21.39 -14.48
CA PRO A 250 17.55 22.85 -14.36
C PRO A 250 16.12 23.30 -14.64
N PHE A 251 15.46 22.69 -15.64
CA PHE A 251 14.08 22.99 -16.00
C PHE A 251 13.09 22.48 -14.93
N VAL A 252 13.22 21.22 -14.50
CA VAL A 252 12.35 20.62 -13.49
C VAL A 252 12.49 21.33 -12.14
N ARG A 253 13.69 21.86 -11.81
CA ARG A 253 13.92 22.58 -10.55
C ARG A 253 13.12 23.88 -10.45
N VAL A 254 12.92 24.58 -11.56
CA VAL A 254 12.16 25.85 -11.61
C VAL A 254 10.67 25.65 -11.88
N LEU A 255 10.23 24.42 -12.13
CA LEU A 255 8.82 24.12 -12.36
C LEU A 255 8.04 24.31 -11.04
N PRO A 256 7.05 25.21 -10.98
CA PRO A 256 6.31 25.43 -9.74
C PRO A 256 5.37 24.24 -9.43
N ASP A 257 5.19 23.94 -8.14
CA ASP A 257 4.30 22.84 -7.70
C ASP A 257 2.84 23.11 -8.08
N GLU A 258 2.46 24.38 -8.29
CA GLU A 258 1.13 24.80 -8.73
C GLU A 258 0.75 24.23 -10.11
N VAL A 259 1.70 23.82 -10.93
CA VAL A 259 1.40 23.11 -12.19
C VAL A 259 0.59 21.86 -11.93
N ALA A 260 0.87 21.15 -10.84
CA ALA A 260 0.07 19.98 -10.42
C ALA A 260 -1.30 20.34 -9.84
N ALA A 261 -1.51 21.61 -9.46
CA ALA A 261 -2.83 22.07 -8.99
C ALA A 261 -3.85 22.16 -10.14
N LEU A 262 -3.40 22.23 -11.39
CA LEU A 262 -4.29 22.21 -12.56
C LEU A 262 -5.07 20.88 -12.56
N PRO A 263 -6.39 20.92 -12.82
CA PRO A 263 -7.24 19.74 -12.86
C PRO A 263 -6.92 18.89 -14.09
N VAL A 264 -5.82 18.13 -14.02
CA VAL A 264 -5.46 17.19 -15.09
C VAL A 264 -6.34 15.96 -14.94
N ARG A 265 -7.21 15.72 -15.91
CA ARG A 265 -7.92 14.45 -16.03
C ARG A 265 -6.99 13.45 -16.73
N VAL A 266 -6.44 12.52 -15.97
CA VAL A 266 -5.73 11.38 -16.56
C VAL A 266 -6.76 10.45 -17.19
N PRO A 267 -6.76 10.25 -18.51
CA PRO A 267 -7.69 9.32 -19.14
C PRO A 267 -7.49 7.91 -18.56
N ARG A 268 -8.60 7.27 -18.13
CA ARG A 268 -8.56 5.95 -17.51
C ARG A 268 -7.75 4.93 -18.33
N ARG A 269 -7.89 4.96 -19.67
CA ARG A 269 -7.14 4.07 -20.58
C ARG A 269 -5.63 4.29 -20.50
N MET A 270 -5.18 5.53 -20.31
CA MET A 270 -3.77 5.87 -20.17
C MET A 270 -3.22 5.41 -18.82
N ALA A 271 -3.96 5.64 -17.75
CA ALA A 271 -3.62 5.14 -16.41
C ALA A 271 -3.53 3.61 -16.40
N MET A 272 -4.49 2.92 -17.01
CA MET A 272 -4.50 1.46 -17.15
C MET A 272 -3.29 0.95 -17.94
N ARG A 273 -2.94 1.60 -19.05
CA ARG A 273 -1.74 1.24 -19.81
C ARG A 273 -0.46 1.44 -18.99
N GLY A 274 -0.37 2.56 -18.26
CA GLY A 274 0.77 2.84 -17.38
C GLY A 274 0.90 1.78 -16.28
N LEU A 275 -0.21 1.46 -15.60
CA LEU A 275 -0.21 0.45 -14.54
C LEU A 275 0.19 -0.94 -15.05
N ARG A 276 -0.40 -1.38 -16.17
CA ARG A 276 -0.04 -2.68 -16.79
C ARG A 276 1.41 -2.72 -17.27
N GLY A 277 1.96 -1.58 -17.67
CA GLY A 277 3.36 -1.45 -18.09
C GLY A 277 4.38 -1.62 -16.95
N LEU A 278 3.94 -1.66 -15.69
CA LEU A 278 4.80 -1.98 -14.54
C LEU A 278 5.08 -3.49 -14.42
N PHE A 279 4.29 -4.32 -15.07
CA PHE A 279 4.36 -5.78 -15.02
C PHE A 279 5.14 -6.33 -16.22
N ALA A 280 5.95 -7.34 -15.98
CA ALA A 280 6.58 -8.11 -17.06
C ALA A 280 5.55 -8.89 -17.86
N ASP A 281 4.55 -9.43 -17.14
CA ASP A 281 3.39 -10.11 -17.74
C ASP A 281 2.09 -9.63 -17.05
N PRO A 282 1.38 -8.66 -17.66
CA PRO A 282 0.15 -8.11 -17.05
C PRO A 282 -1.03 -9.08 -17.08
N THR A 283 -0.88 -10.29 -17.65
CA THR A 283 -1.95 -11.31 -17.64
C THR A 283 -1.96 -12.15 -16.37
N ARG A 284 -0.94 -12.05 -15.53
CA ARG A 284 -0.84 -12.78 -14.26
C ARG A 284 -1.90 -12.37 -13.23
N LEU A 285 -2.39 -11.13 -13.32
CA LEU A 285 -3.46 -10.65 -12.43
C LEU A 285 -4.78 -10.52 -13.17
N PRO A 286 -5.90 -10.86 -12.52
CA PRO A 286 -7.23 -10.62 -13.06
C PRO A 286 -7.46 -9.13 -13.38
N ASP A 287 -8.22 -8.83 -14.43
CA ASP A 287 -8.59 -7.46 -14.81
C ASP A 287 -9.24 -6.67 -13.66
N ALA A 288 -9.99 -7.34 -12.80
CA ALA A 288 -10.64 -6.75 -11.64
C ALA A 288 -9.66 -6.07 -10.66
N TRP A 289 -8.43 -6.59 -10.56
CA TRP A 289 -7.37 -6.00 -9.76
C TRP A 289 -6.90 -4.67 -10.33
N TYR A 290 -6.63 -4.64 -11.64
CA TYR A 290 -6.25 -3.41 -12.33
C TYR A 290 -7.36 -2.36 -12.25
N GLU A 291 -8.61 -2.80 -12.37
CA GLU A 291 -9.77 -1.91 -12.27
C GLU A 291 -9.90 -1.29 -10.86
N ALA A 292 -9.70 -2.08 -9.79
CA ALA A 292 -9.71 -1.58 -8.42
C ALA A 292 -8.55 -0.59 -8.17
N ALA A 293 -7.34 -0.93 -8.60
CA ALA A 293 -6.16 -0.08 -8.47
C ALA A 293 -6.32 1.25 -9.23
N ILE A 294 -6.91 1.23 -10.43
CA ILE A 294 -7.18 2.45 -11.20
C ILE A 294 -8.29 3.29 -10.59
N ASP A 295 -9.34 2.68 -10.03
CA ASP A 295 -10.38 3.44 -9.31
C ASP A 295 -9.77 4.19 -8.12
N GLU A 296 -8.90 3.53 -7.36
CA GLU A 296 -8.19 4.13 -6.24
C GLU A 296 -7.21 5.23 -6.68
N PHE A 297 -6.41 4.98 -7.71
CA PHE A 297 -5.51 6.00 -8.28
C PHE A 297 -6.27 7.24 -8.72
N VAL A 298 -7.36 7.09 -9.48
CA VAL A 298 -8.18 8.21 -9.95
C VAL A 298 -8.80 8.95 -8.77
N ARG A 299 -9.25 8.25 -7.73
CA ARG A 299 -9.78 8.83 -6.50
C ARG A 299 -8.72 9.73 -5.83
N VAL A 300 -7.54 9.19 -5.58
CA VAL A 300 -6.43 9.88 -4.90
C VAL A 300 -5.99 11.12 -5.69
N VAL A 301 -5.71 10.99 -6.99
CA VAL A 301 -5.23 12.13 -7.80
C VAL A 301 -6.33 13.16 -8.12
N SER A 302 -7.61 12.83 -7.91
CA SER A 302 -8.69 13.79 -8.03
C SER A 302 -8.68 14.85 -6.92
N MET A 303 -8.18 14.48 -5.75
CA MET A 303 -8.03 15.40 -4.62
C MET A 303 -6.81 16.28 -4.82
N ARG A 304 -7.00 17.60 -4.74
CA ARG A 304 -5.92 18.56 -4.99
C ARG A 304 -4.70 18.37 -4.08
N PRO A 305 -4.83 18.21 -2.76
CA PRO A 305 -3.68 18.00 -1.88
C PRO A 305 -2.85 16.76 -2.26
N ASN A 306 -3.52 15.64 -2.51
CA ASN A 306 -2.87 14.38 -2.87
C ASN A 306 -2.17 14.48 -4.24
N ARG A 307 -2.78 15.14 -5.21
CA ARG A 307 -2.16 15.37 -6.53
C ARG A 307 -0.89 16.19 -6.41
N LEU A 308 -0.88 17.22 -5.56
CA LEU A 308 0.31 18.02 -5.27
C LEU A 308 1.41 17.16 -4.62
N ALA A 309 1.06 16.31 -3.65
CA ALA A 309 1.99 15.42 -2.98
C ALA A 309 2.62 14.41 -3.95
N VAL A 310 1.81 13.76 -4.78
CA VAL A 310 2.27 12.80 -5.81
C VAL A 310 3.20 13.49 -6.81
N PHE A 311 2.85 14.68 -7.29
CA PHE A 311 3.69 15.43 -8.23
C PHE A 311 4.99 15.89 -7.57
N SER A 312 4.93 16.38 -6.33
CA SER A 312 6.11 16.75 -5.56
C SER A 312 7.04 15.57 -5.37
N ALA A 313 6.53 14.39 -5.00
CA ALA A 313 7.33 13.18 -4.85
C ALA A 313 7.98 12.75 -6.18
N LEU A 314 7.23 12.73 -7.28
CA LEU A 314 7.76 12.42 -8.62
C LEU A 314 8.88 13.38 -9.01
N ARG A 315 8.66 14.68 -8.80
CA ARG A 315 9.65 15.73 -9.07
C ARG A 315 10.92 15.51 -8.26
N HIS A 316 10.81 15.21 -6.97
CA HIS A 316 11.97 15.03 -6.09
C HIS A 316 12.73 13.72 -6.35
N VAL A 317 12.07 12.64 -6.78
CA VAL A 317 12.76 11.44 -7.29
C VAL A 317 13.68 11.80 -8.46
N TYR A 318 13.22 12.65 -9.38
CA TYR A 318 14.04 13.10 -10.51
C TYR A 318 15.13 14.10 -10.11
N LEU A 319 14.85 14.98 -9.14
CA LEU A 319 15.80 16.00 -8.65
C LEU A 319 16.81 15.45 -7.63
N ASP A 320 16.64 14.23 -7.18
CA ASP A 320 17.50 13.61 -6.17
C ASP A 320 18.97 13.64 -6.60
N GLU A 321 19.83 14.12 -5.69
CA GLU A 321 21.25 14.29 -6.00
C GLU A 321 21.98 12.94 -5.91
N PRO A 322 22.63 12.49 -7.01
CA PRO A 322 23.33 11.21 -7.01
C PRO A 322 24.63 11.24 -6.20
N PHE A 323 25.37 12.35 -6.25
CA PHE A 323 26.71 12.50 -5.65
C PHE A 323 26.81 13.78 -4.83
N GLY A 324 27.87 13.89 -4.01
CA GLY A 324 28.12 14.99 -3.09
C GLY A 324 27.71 14.64 -1.65
N GLU A 325 27.97 15.54 -0.72
CA GLU A 325 27.75 15.33 0.72
C GLU A 325 26.33 14.83 1.06
N SER A 326 25.33 15.31 0.32
CA SER A 326 23.94 14.86 0.44
C SER A 326 23.55 13.81 -0.59
N GLY A 327 24.46 13.39 -1.47
CA GLY A 327 24.21 12.51 -2.60
C GLY A 327 23.90 11.08 -2.17
N PHE A 328 22.96 10.46 -2.86
CA PHE A 328 22.52 9.11 -2.52
C PHE A 328 23.67 8.09 -2.57
N TRP A 329 24.46 8.08 -3.66
CA TRP A 329 25.49 7.07 -3.88
C TRP A 329 26.70 7.24 -2.94
N ASP A 330 26.95 8.46 -2.45
CA ASP A 330 28.03 8.72 -1.50
C ASP A 330 27.62 8.40 -0.06
N ARG A 331 26.30 8.42 0.22
CA ARG A 331 25.74 8.04 1.52
C ARG A 331 25.43 6.54 1.64
N LEU A 332 25.11 5.86 0.54
CA LEU A 332 24.72 4.44 0.57
C LEU A 332 25.77 3.53 1.26
N PRO A 333 27.09 3.71 1.10
CA PRO A 333 28.09 2.94 1.83
C PRO A 333 28.06 3.07 3.36
N THR A 334 27.39 4.11 3.89
CA THR A 334 27.25 4.29 5.35
C THR A 334 26.05 3.56 5.94
N LEU A 335 25.27 2.84 5.13
CA LEU A 335 24.15 2.04 5.58
C LEU A 335 24.68 0.87 6.42
N THR A 336 24.25 0.78 7.69
CA THR A 336 24.70 -0.27 8.61
C THR A 336 23.68 -1.41 8.79
N PRO A 337 22.34 -1.18 8.74
CA PRO A 337 21.39 -2.29 8.83
C PRO A 337 21.56 -3.27 7.65
N PRO A 338 21.41 -4.59 7.89
CA PRO A 338 21.37 -5.58 6.83
C PRO A 338 20.31 -5.25 5.78
N ALA A 339 20.63 -5.45 4.50
CA ALA A 339 19.72 -5.09 3.40
C ALA A 339 19.67 -6.17 2.31
N LEU A 340 18.44 -6.52 1.91
CA LEU A 340 18.11 -7.37 0.77
C LEU A 340 17.46 -6.51 -0.31
N PHE A 341 18.04 -6.51 -1.50
CA PHE A 341 17.49 -5.82 -2.69
C PHE A 341 16.92 -6.88 -3.65
N LEU A 342 15.66 -6.74 -4.02
CA LEU A 342 15.01 -7.55 -5.05
C LEU A 342 14.72 -6.67 -6.26
N TRP A 343 15.23 -7.07 -7.42
CA TRP A 343 15.11 -6.34 -8.68
C TRP A 343 14.31 -7.15 -9.69
N GLY A 344 13.44 -6.51 -10.44
CA GLY A 344 12.78 -7.16 -11.58
C GLY A 344 13.67 -7.13 -12.83
N GLU A 345 13.89 -8.27 -13.46
CA GLU A 345 14.68 -8.39 -14.69
C GLU A 345 14.15 -7.47 -15.81
N ARG A 346 12.81 -7.36 -15.90
CA ARG A 346 12.10 -6.58 -16.92
C ARG A 346 11.53 -5.27 -16.40
N ASP A 347 12.06 -4.76 -15.29
CA ASP A 347 11.62 -3.47 -14.74
C ASP A 347 11.97 -2.33 -15.69
N VAL A 348 10.93 -1.63 -16.18
CA VAL A 348 11.05 -0.50 -17.10
C VAL A 348 11.29 0.84 -16.40
N LEU A 349 11.03 0.93 -15.08
CA LEU A 349 11.20 2.14 -14.27
C LEU A 349 12.56 2.17 -13.58
N VAL A 350 12.93 1.08 -12.92
CA VAL A 350 14.20 0.93 -12.21
C VAL A 350 14.94 -0.29 -12.75
N PRO A 351 15.68 -0.14 -13.85
CA PRO A 351 16.36 -1.24 -14.51
C PRO A 351 17.23 -2.07 -13.57
N ALA A 352 17.19 -3.39 -13.69
CA ALA A 352 17.95 -4.34 -12.89
C ALA A 352 19.48 -4.09 -12.90
N GLY A 353 20.00 -3.36 -13.90
CA GLY A 353 21.39 -2.90 -13.93
C GLY A 353 21.83 -2.05 -12.73
N PHE A 354 20.88 -1.48 -11.98
CA PHE A 354 21.19 -0.80 -10.72
C PHE A 354 21.67 -1.76 -9.62
N ALA A 355 21.32 -3.05 -9.68
CA ALA A 355 21.79 -4.07 -8.75
C ALA A 355 23.32 -4.04 -8.63
N ARG A 356 24.01 -4.00 -9.77
CA ARG A 356 25.47 -3.97 -9.81
C ARG A 356 26.06 -2.73 -9.14
N TRP A 357 25.42 -1.57 -9.32
CA TRP A 357 25.91 -0.34 -8.69
C TRP A 357 25.66 -0.32 -7.18
N VAL A 358 24.59 -0.97 -6.73
CA VAL A 358 24.32 -1.15 -5.31
C VAL A 358 25.31 -2.15 -4.71
N GLU A 359 25.60 -3.25 -5.36
CA GLU A 359 26.63 -4.23 -4.94
C GLU A 359 28.01 -3.60 -4.81
N ASP A 360 28.39 -2.75 -5.78
CA ASP A 360 29.66 -2.01 -5.75
C ASP A 360 29.71 -1.02 -4.57
N ALA A 361 28.61 -0.34 -4.27
CA ALA A 361 28.54 0.67 -3.22
C ALA A 361 28.29 0.08 -1.82
N LEU A 362 27.64 -1.07 -1.72
CA LEU A 362 27.22 -1.73 -0.48
C LEU A 362 27.54 -3.23 -0.53
N PRO A 363 28.83 -3.64 -0.40
CA PRO A 363 29.25 -5.03 -0.57
C PRO A 363 28.62 -6.03 0.41
N HIS A 364 28.10 -5.58 1.56
CA HIS A 364 27.39 -6.40 2.53
C HIS A 364 25.87 -6.47 2.28
N GLY A 365 25.35 -5.71 1.31
CA GLY A 365 23.96 -5.82 0.85
C GLY A 365 23.80 -7.03 -0.07
N ARG A 366 22.70 -7.76 0.11
CA ARG A 366 22.36 -8.88 -0.78
C ARG A 366 21.46 -8.39 -1.90
N SER A 367 21.84 -8.59 -3.16
CA SER A 367 21.01 -8.29 -4.34
C SER A 367 20.56 -9.57 -5.05
N ILE A 368 19.28 -9.62 -5.46
CA ILE A 368 18.71 -10.72 -6.24
C ILE A 368 17.91 -10.13 -7.39
N VAL A 369 18.19 -10.57 -8.61
CA VAL A 369 17.38 -10.25 -9.79
C VAL A 369 16.36 -11.37 -9.99
N LEU A 370 15.08 -11.02 -10.00
CA LEU A 370 13.97 -11.93 -10.22
C LEU A 370 13.70 -12.04 -11.74
N PRO A 371 13.82 -13.25 -12.33
CA PRO A 371 13.53 -13.44 -13.75
C PRO A 371 12.05 -13.22 -14.03
N ASP A 372 11.72 -12.81 -15.25
CA ASP A 372 10.35 -12.56 -15.70
C ASP A 372 9.51 -11.68 -14.75
N CYS A 373 10.15 -10.73 -14.09
CA CYS A 373 9.56 -9.80 -13.12
C CYS A 373 9.73 -8.36 -13.58
N GLY A 374 8.70 -7.55 -13.45
CA GLY A 374 8.72 -6.10 -13.68
C GLY A 374 8.97 -5.32 -12.39
N HIS A 375 8.27 -4.18 -12.23
CA HIS A 375 8.48 -3.22 -11.15
C HIS A 375 7.81 -3.60 -9.81
N VAL A 376 6.95 -4.60 -9.80
CA VAL A 376 6.10 -4.94 -8.65
C VAL A 376 6.22 -6.42 -8.25
N PRO A 377 7.40 -6.85 -7.73
CA PRO A 377 7.67 -8.24 -7.38
C PRO A 377 6.63 -8.85 -6.44
N GLN A 378 6.08 -8.05 -5.52
CA GLN A 378 5.06 -8.46 -4.55
C GLN A 378 3.74 -8.89 -5.21
N PHE A 379 3.50 -8.49 -6.46
CA PHE A 379 2.35 -8.91 -7.26
C PHE A 379 2.68 -9.98 -8.29
N GLU A 380 3.85 -9.88 -8.92
CA GLU A 380 4.20 -10.78 -10.01
C GLU A 380 4.72 -12.13 -9.51
N HIS A 381 5.40 -12.13 -8.38
CA HIS A 381 5.97 -13.31 -7.73
C HIS A 381 5.73 -13.26 -6.22
N PRO A 382 4.45 -13.19 -5.74
CA PRO A 382 4.15 -12.96 -4.33
C PRO A 382 4.75 -14.04 -3.41
N GLU A 383 4.66 -15.32 -3.79
CA GLU A 383 5.20 -16.42 -2.99
C GLU A 383 6.72 -16.34 -2.92
N ARG A 384 7.40 -16.11 -4.05
CA ARG A 384 8.87 -16.02 -4.09
C ARG A 384 9.38 -14.79 -3.36
N THR A 385 8.69 -13.66 -3.48
CA THR A 385 9.02 -12.43 -2.75
C THR A 385 8.86 -12.62 -1.24
N ALA A 386 7.77 -13.26 -0.82
CA ALA A 386 7.54 -13.58 0.59
C ALA A 386 8.58 -14.58 1.13
N GLU A 387 8.91 -15.64 0.38
CA GLU A 387 9.92 -16.63 0.75
C GLU A 387 11.28 -15.98 0.98
N LEU A 388 11.80 -15.21 0.01
CA LEU A 388 13.07 -14.50 0.13
C LEU A 388 13.08 -13.49 1.28
N THR A 389 11.94 -12.86 1.51
CA THR A 389 11.75 -11.94 2.64
C THR A 389 11.84 -12.69 3.96
N LEU A 390 11.11 -13.81 4.12
CA LEU A 390 11.12 -14.61 5.35
C LEU A 390 12.48 -15.26 5.61
N GLU A 391 13.18 -15.73 4.56
CA GLU A 391 14.57 -16.21 4.67
C GLU A 391 15.49 -15.12 5.23
N PHE A 392 15.37 -13.89 4.71
CA PHE A 392 16.17 -12.77 5.19
C PHE A 392 15.83 -12.39 6.63
N LEU A 393 14.54 -12.33 6.98
CA LEU A 393 14.08 -12.03 8.34
C LEU A 393 14.56 -13.06 9.38
N ALA A 394 14.61 -14.34 9.01
CA ALA A 394 15.12 -15.40 9.87
C ALA A 394 16.64 -15.31 10.14
N GLY A 395 17.37 -14.56 9.33
CA GLY A 395 18.80 -14.31 9.49
C GLY A 395 19.16 -13.07 10.32
N LEU A 396 18.17 -12.26 10.73
CA LEU A 396 18.31 -11.07 11.56
C LEU A 396 18.24 -11.39 13.05
#